data_c1e6da17b8959e46512fffab63efd62f
#
_entry.id   c1e6da17b8959e46512fffab63efd62f
#
_cell.length_a   1.000
_cell.length_b   1.000
_cell.length_c   1.000
_cell.angle_alpha   90.00
_cell.angle_beta   90.00
_cell.angle_gamma   90.00
#
_symmetry.space_group_name_H-M   'P 1'
#
loop_
_entity.id
_entity.type
_entity.pdbx_description
1 polymer ?
#
loop_
_entity_poly.entity_id
_entity_poly.type
_entity_poly.pdbx_seq_one_letter_code
_entity_poly.pdbx_strand_id
1 'polypeptide(L)'
;MEDIVIVSAARTAVGKFGGSLAKTPAVDLGAIVIREAIARAGLSSDQIGEVIMGQVLAAGVGQNPARQASMKAGVAKETPALTINAVCGSGLKAVMLAAQAVAWGDSEIVVAGGQESMSLAPHVLPNSRDGQRMGDWKLVDTMIVDGLWDVYNQYHMGITAENVAKQYGITRDMQDALALASQQKAAAAQDAGKFVDEIVGVSLAQKKGD
;
A
#
# COMPACT_ATOMS: atom_id res chain seq x y z
N MET A 1 15.82 27.35 0.76
CA MET A 1 14.83 26.30 1.12
C MET A 1 15.49 25.50 2.21
N GLU A 2 14.88 25.34 3.34
CA GLU A 2 15.41 24.47 4.39
C GLU A 2 15.39 23.02 3.90
N ASP A 3 16.34 22.20 4.40
CA ASP A 3 16.43 20.79 4.02
C ASP A 3 15.25 20.01 4.63
N ILE A 4 14.53 19.28 3.77
CA ILE A 4 13.46 18.38 4.19
C ILE A 4 14.05 17.00 4.38
N VAL A 5 13.87 16.42 5.56
CA VAL A 5 14.49 15.16 5.95
C VAL A 5 13.45 14.10 6.29
N ILE A 6 13.81 12.84 6.11
CA ILE A 6 13.05 11.69 6.60
C ILE A 6 13.66 11.29 7.96
N VAL A 7 12.88 11.40 9.04
CA VAL A 7 13.36 11.16 10.40
C VAL A 7 13.15 9.72 10.88
N SER A 8 12.21 8.99 10.29
CA SER A 8 11.98 7.57 10.59
C SER A 8 11.33 6.85 9.41
N ALA A 9 11.41 5.53 9.41
CA ALA A 9 10.69 4.67 8.49
C ALA A 9 10.34 3.34 9.16
N ALA A 10 9.19 2.78 8.78
CA ALA A 10 8.75 1.46 9.21
C ALA A 10 7.90 0.80 8.12
N ARG A 11 7.94 -0.53 8.03
CA ARG A 11 7.04 -1.32 7.21
C ARG A 11 6.60 -2.60 7.90
N THR A 12 5.49 -3.15 7.51
CA THR A 12 5.15 -4.54 7.84
C THR A 12 5.95 -5.50 6.93
N ALA A 13 5.93 -6.78 7.25
CA ALA A 13 6.31 -7.79 6.28
C ALA A 13 5.40 -7.72 5.04
N VAL A 14 5.93 -8.01 3.87
CA VAL A 14 5.14 -8.14 2.64
C VAL A 14 4.47 -9.51 2.64
N GLY A 15 3.14 -9.52 2.71
CA GLY A 15 2.35 -10.76 2.74
C GLY A 15 2.20 -11.39 1.35
N LYS A 16 2.03 -12.70 1.32
CA LYS A 16 1.59 -13.43 0.13
C LYS A 16 0.08 -13.27 -0.04
N PHE A 17 -0.41 -13.18 -1.28
CA PHE A 17 -1.84 -13.24 -1.57
C PHE A 17 -2.47 -14.52 -0.99
N GLY A 18 -3.56 -14.37 -0.24
CA GLY A 18 -4.17 -15.48 0.48
C GLY A 18 -3.34 -16.05 1.64
N GLY A 19 -2.21 -15.41 2.01
CA GLY A 19 -1.33 -15.85 3.09
C GLY A 19 -1.73 -15.37 4.48
N SER A 20 -0.78 -15.31 5.41
CA SER A 20 -1.02 -15.01 6.83
C SER A 20 -1.69 -13.66 7.07
N LEU A 21 -1.41 -12.65 6.26
CA LEU A 21 -2.01 -11.31 6.34
C LEU A 21 -3.33 -11.17 5.55
N ALA A 22 -3.82 -12.24 4.92
CA ALA A 22 -4.96 -12.16 3.99
C ALA A 22 -6.26 -11.64 4.61
N LYS A 23 -6.42 -11.75 5.92
CA LYS A 23 -7.60 -11.28 6.66
C LYS A 23 -7.38 -9.95 7.40
N THR A 24 -6.20 -9.36 7.26
CA THR A 24 -5.85 -8.08 7.91
C THR A 24 -6.19 -6.93 6.99
N PRO A 25 -7.11 -6.02 7.38
CA PRO A 25 -7.45 -4.84 6.60
C PRO A 25 -6.23 -3.94 6.35
N ALA A 26 -6.18 -3.31 5.17
CA ALA A 26 -5.12 -2.37 4.83
C ALA A 26 -4.98 -1.25 5.87
N VAL A 27 -6.10 -0.75 6.39
CA VAL A 27 -6.12 0.31 7.42
C VAL A 27 -5.51 -0.13 8.75
N ASP A 28 -5.56 -1.41 9.09
CA ASP A 28 -4.92 -1.95 10.30
C ASP A 28 -3.41 -2.07 10.10
N LEU A 29 -2.96 -2.53 8.94
CA LEU A 29 -1.54 -2.53 8.55
C LEU A 29 -0.98 -1.11 8.53
N GLY A 30 -1.71 -0.16 7.94
CA GLY A 30 -1.37 1.25 7.94
C GLY A 30 -1.24 1.84 9.35
N ALA A 31 -2.19 1.53 10.24
CA ALA A 31 -2.16 2.00 11.62
C ALA A 31 -0.93 1.51 12.39
N ILE A 32 -0.50 0.27 12.17
CA ILE A 32 0.70 -0.31 12.78
C ILE A 32 1.94 0.49 12.37
N VAL A 33 2.13 0.71 11.07
CA VAL A 33 3.33 1.40 10.57
C VAL A 33 3.33 2.90 10.89
N ILE A 34 2.18 3.56 10.90
CA ILE A 34 2.05 4.96 11.33
C ILE A 34 2.48 5.10 12.78
N ARG A 35 1.93 4.28 13.67
CA ARG A 35 2.29 4.29 15.09
C ARG A 35 3.77 4.05 15.31
N GLU A 36 4.32 3.05 14.63
CA GLU A 36 5.72 2.68 14.75
C GLU A 36 6.64 3.80 14.23
N ALA A 37 6.32 4.41 13.09
CA ALA A 37 7.11 5.50 12.53
C ALA A 37 7.14 6.71 13.47
N ILE A 38 6.01 7.08 14.07
CA ILE A 38 5.92 8.16 15.07
C ILE A 38 6.76 7.83 16.29
N ALA A 39 6.66 6.61 16.82
CA ALA A 39 7.42 6.16 17.99
C ALA A 39 8.94 6.16 17.73
N ARG A 40 9.39 5.66 16.58
CA ARG A 40 10.82 5.67 16.18
C ARG A 40 11.38 7.08 16.00
N ALA A 41 10.53 8.02 15.56
CA ALA A 41 10.92 9.43 15.46
C ALA A 41 11.02 10.12 16.82
N GLY A 42 10.58 9.48 17.91
CA GLY A 42 10.53 10.09 19.25
C GLY A 42 9.48 11.20 19.37
N LEU A 43 8.45 11.16 18.52
CA LEU A 43 7.41 12.17 18.46
C LEU A 43 6.16 11.71 19.23
N SER A 44 5.37 12.68 19.68
CA SER A 44 4.01 12.47 20.15
C SER A 44 3.00 12.63 19.02
N SER A 45 1.84 12.02 19.14
CA SER A 45 0.82 11.98 18.08
C SER A 45 0.19 13.35 17.76
N ASP A 46 0.24 14.29 18.69
CA ASP A 46 -0.23 15.67 18.54
C ASP A 46 0.74 16.57 17.76
N GLN A 47 1.99 16.15 17.57
CA GLN A 47 2.96 16.85 16.73
C GLN A 47 2.79 16.58 15.23
N ILE A 48 1.95 15.61 14.86
CA ILE A 48 1.73 15.26 13.46
C ILE A 48 0.74 16.25 12.84
N GLY A 49 1.21 17.02 11.86
CA GLY A 49 0.39 18.01 11.15
C GLY A 49 -0.49 17.41 10.07
N GLU A 50 -0.05 16.32 9.40
CA GLU A 50 -0.84 15.65 8.36
C GLU A 50 -0.45 14.18 8.21
N VAL A 51 -1.39 13.35 7.70
CA VAL A 51 -1.15 11.94 7.32
C VAL A 51 -1.56 11.73 5.87
N ILE A 52 -0.63 11.29 5.01
CA ILE A 52 -0.89 11.02 3.59
C ILE A 52 -0.58 9.56 3.29
N MET A 53 -1.61 8.77 2.98
CA MET A 53 -1.43 7.34 2.66
C MET A 53 -1.94 7.01 1.27
N GLY A 54 -1.09 6.32 0.50
CA GLY A 54 -1.48 5.72 -0.76
C GLY A 54 -2.29 4.44 -0.55
N GLN A 55 -3.38 4.29 -1.29
CA GLN A 55 -4.14 3.05 -1.37
C GLN A 55 -4.85 2.98 -2.72
N VAL A 56 -4.74 1.85 -3.41
CA VAL A 56 -5.36 1.63 -4.73
C VAL A 56 -6.74 1.00 -4.58
N LEU A 57 -6.83 -0.10 -3.84
CA LEU A 57 -8.04 -0.91 -3.71
C LEU A 57 -8.89 -0.42 -2.53
N ALA A 58 -9.64 0.63 -2.76
CA ALA A 58 -10.44 1.30 -1.74
C ALA A 58 -11.94 0.92 -1.77
N ALA A 59 -12.36 0.04 -2.68
CA ALA A 59 -13.76 -0.38 -2.78
C ALA A 59 -14.21 -1.09 -1.49
N GLY A 60 -15.28 -0.60 -0.86
CA GLY A 60 -15.85 -1.20 0.35
C GLY A 60 -15.01 -1.04 1.63
N VAL A 61 -13.88 -0.33 1.60
CA VAL A 61 -13.01 -0.11 2.77
C VAL A 61 -13.58 0.93 3.74
N GLY A 62 -14.53 1.72 3.30
CA GLY A 62 -15.12 2.83 4.07
C GLY A 62 -14.51 4.18 3.71
N GLN A 63 -14.92 5.20 4.46
CA GLN A 63 -14.48 6.57 4.19
C GLN A 63 -13.00 6.75 4.50
N ASN A 64 -12.27 7.38 3.59
CA ASN A 64 -10.90 7.84 3.76
C ASN A 64 -10.00 6.85 4.52
N PRO A 65 -9.47 5.81 3.87
CA PRO A 65 -8.65 4.79 4.51
C PRO A 65 -7.42 5.34 5.25
N ALA A 66 -6.80 6.41 4.77
CA ALA A 66 -5.72 7.10 5.47
C ALA A 66 -6.19 7.65 6.83
N ARG A 67 -7.38 8.26 6.85
CA ARG A 67 -7.99 8.76 8.09
C ARG A 67 -8.27 7.62 9.07
N GLN A 68 -8.81 6.50 8.59
CA GLN A 68 -9.04 5.33 9.44
C GLN A 68 -7.74 4.81 10.07
N ALA A 69 -6.67 4.70 9.26
CA ALA A 69 -5.36 4.25 9.75
C ALA A 69 -4.76 5.24 10.75
N SER A 70 -4.83 6.55 10.47
CA SER A 70 -4.39 7.63 11.35
C SER A 70 -5.06 7.57 12.72
N MET A 71 -6.39 7.47 12.75
CA MET A 71 -7.15 7.36 14.00
C MET A 71 -6.85 6.09 14.78
N LYS A 72 -6.74 4.95 14.09
CA LYS A 72 -6.34 3.67 14.72
C LYS A 72 -4.90 3.69 15.23
N ALA A 73 -4.02 4.47 14.62
CA ALA A 73 -2.65 4.69 15.11
C ALA A 73 -2.59 5.55 16.37
N GLY A 74 -3.65 6.28 16.70
CA GLY A 74 -3.73 7.18 17.83
C GLY A 74 -3.25 8.62 17.53
N VAL A 75 -3.19 8.98 16.24
CA VAL A 75 -2.93 10.38 15.83
C VAL A 75 -4.10 11.26 16.26
N ALA A 76 -3.81 12.51 16.60
CA ALA A 76 -4.82 13.45 17.08
C ALA A 76 -5.99 13.59 16.09
N LYS A 77 -7.20 13.73 16.61
CA LYS A 77 -8.41 13.82 15.75
C LYS A 77 -8.46 15.12 14.92
N GLU A 78 -7.73 16.11 15.31
CA GLU A 78 -7.58 17.39 14.62
C GLU A 78 -6.67 17.28 13.39
N THR A 79 -5.74 16.30 13.36
CA THR A 79 -4.80 16.08 12.26
C THR A 79 -5.54 15.66 10.98
N PRO A 80 -5.44 16.39 9.88
CA PRO A 80 -6.03 15.98 8.60
C PRO A 80 -5.36 14.71 8.06
N ALA A 81 -6.10 13.97 7.23
CA ALA A 81 -5.57 12.80 6.55
C ALA A 81 -6.07 12.73 5.11
N LEU A 82 -5.19 12.36 4.19
CA LEU A 82 -5.44 12.26 2.76
C LEU A 82 -5.12 10.87 2.24
N THR A 83 -6.09 10.22 1.61
CA THR A 83 -5.87 9.00 0.83
C THR A 83 -5.66 9.37 -0.63
N ILE A 84 -4.58 8.88 -1.23
CA ILE A 84 -4.25 9.14 -2.63
C ILE A 84 -4.14 7.86 -3.43
N ASN A 85 -4.40 7.97 -4.72
CA ASN A 85 -4.23 6.88 -5.68
C ASN A 85 -3.46 7.38 -6.92
N ALA A 86 -2.25 6.89 -7.08
CA ALA A 86 -1.41 6.97 -8.28
C ALA A 86 -0.98 5.55 -8.69
N VAL A 87 -1.90 4.59 -8.57
CA VAL A 87 -1.69 3.15 -8.77
C VAL A 87 -0.46 2.66 -7.98
N CYS A 88 0.44 1.90 -8.57
CA CYS A 88 1.63 1.34 -7.90
C CYS A 88 2.58 2.43 -7.33
N GLY A 89 2.48 3.67 -7.82
CA GLY A 89 3.27 4.82 -7.35
C GLY A 89 2.69 5.55 -6.13
N SER A 90 1.53 5.13 -5.60
CA SER A 90 0.79 5.88 -4.56
C SER A 90 1.61 6.15 -3.30
N GLY A 91 2.33 5.14 -2.79
CA GLY A 91 3.15 5.31 -1.59
C GLY A 91 4.28 6.32 -1.78
N LEU A 92 5.00 6.24 -2.92
CA LEU A 92 6.05 7.22 -3.25
C LEU A 92 5.45 8.61 -3.49
N LYS A 93 4.29 8.69 -4.16
CA LYS A 93 3.60 9.98 -4.37
C LYS A 93 3.17 10.61 -3.05
N ALA A 94 2.76 9.82 -2.05
CA ALA A 94 2.47 10.33 -0.71
C ALA A 94 3.69 11.00 -0.08
N VAL A 95 4.88 10.38 -0.18
CA VAL A 95 6.14 10.98 0.30
C VAL A 95 6.47 12.28 -0.44
N MET A 96 6.26 12.33 -1.76
CA MET A 96 6.47 13.55 -2.54
C MET A 96 5.52 14.69 -2.11
N LEU A 97 4.25 14.36 -1.83
CA LEU A 97 3.26 15.34 -1.34
C LEU A 97 3.62 15.83 0.07
N ALA A 98 4.07 14.92 0.95
CA ALA A 98 4.55 15.30 2.27
C ALA A 98 5.73 16.27 2.20
N ALA A 99 6.71 16.01 1.33
CA ALA A 99 7.82 16.93 1.11
C ALA A 99 7.34 18.30 0.59
N GLN A 100 6.33 18.33 -0.28
CA GLN A 100 5.72 19.57 -0.76
C GLN A 100 4.99 20.32 0.37
N ALA A 101 4.21 19.63 1.20
CA ALA A 101 3.51 20.24 2.33
C ALA A 101 4.48 20.87 3.33
N VAL A 102 5.58 20.20 3.64
CA VAL A 102 6.63 20.73 4.52
C VAL A 102 7.36 21.91 3.85
N ALA A 103 7.71 21.79 2.57
CA ALA A 103 8.41 22.88 1.83
C ALA A 103 7.57 24.14 1.75
N TRP A 104 6.26 24.02 1.66
CA TRP A 104 5.32 25.14 1.54
C TRP A 104 4.91 25.72 2.89
N GLY A 105 5.19 25.01 3.98
CA GLY A 105 4.83 25.42 5.35
C GLY A 105 3.41 25.06 5.78
N ASP A 106 2.74 24.18 5.03
CA ASP A 106 1.41 23.68 5.40
C ASP A 106 1.45 22.80 6.64
N SER A 107 2.55 22.07 6.83
CA SER A 107 2.80 21.20 7.98
C SER A 107 4.29 21.10 8.26
N GLU A 108 4.69 21.06 9.54
CA GLU A 108 6.08 20.85 9.93
C GLU A 108 6.46 19.36 9.90
N ILE A 109 5.53 18.48 10.26
CA ILE A 109 5.73 17.04 10.36
C ILE A 109 4.58 16.31 9.67
N VAL A 110 4.91 15.50 8.68
CA VAL A 110 3.94 14.71 7.92
C VAL A 110 4.30 13.23 7.98
N VAL A 111 3.32 12.39 8.26
CA VAL A 111 3.44 10.93 8.09
C VAL A 111 2.96 10.56 6.69
N ALA A 112 3.82 9.95 5.89
CA ALA A 112 3.50 9.57 4.51
C ALA A 112 3.92 8.15 4.19
N GLY A 113 3.11 7.44 3.40
CA GLY A 113 3.41 6.08 3.00
C GLY A 113 2.31 5.45 2.17
N GLY A 114 2.13 4.15 2.32
CA GLY A 114 1.08 3.41 1.64
C GLY A 114 0.62 2.20 2.44
N GLN A 115 -0.56 1.74 2.13
CA GLN A 115 -1.19 0.56 2.72
C GLN A 115 -2.02 -0.15 1.66
N GLU A 116 -2.03 -1.49 1.65
CA GLU A 116 -2.82 -2.27 0.71
C GLU A 116 -3.12 -3.66 1.26
N SER A 117 -4.28 -4.21 0.93
CA SER A 117 -4.63 -5.59 1.19
C SER A 117 -5.36 -6.17 -0.02
N MET A 118 -4.59 -6.70 -0.98
CA MET A 118 -5.15 -7.27 -2.22
C MET A 118 -6.05 -8.47 -1.93
N SER A 119 -5.76 -9.24 -0.89
CA SER A 119 -6.57 -10.40 -0.49
C SER A 119 -7.98 -10.05 -0.01
N LEU A 120 -8.21 -8.79 0.39
CA LEU A 120 -9.51 -8.28 0.85
C LEU A 120 -10.22 -7.41 -0.20
N ALA A 121 -9.66 -7.27 -1.40
CA ALA A 121 -10.33 -6.56 -2.48
C ALA A 121 -11.68 -7.25 -2.81
N PRO A 122 -12.80 -6.53 -2.78
CA PRO A 122 -14.10 -7.14 -3.01
C PRO A 122 -14.38 -7.35 -4.49
N HIS A 123 -15.33 -8.21 -4.79
CA HIS A 123 -16.03 -8.19 -6.06
C HIS A 123 -17.18 -7.18 -6.00
N VAL A 124 -17.37 -6.40 -7.04
CA VAL A 124 -18.44 -5.42 -7.16
C VAL A 124 -19.45 -5.83 -8.23
N LEU A 125 -20.66 -5.37 -8.06
CA LEU A 125 -21.75 -5.57 -9.00
C LEU A 125 -22.06 -4.24 -9.71
N PRO A 126 -21.50 -4.01 -10.92
CA PRO A 126 -21.75 -2.77 -11.66
C PRO A 126 -23.24 -2.59 -11.99
N ASN A 127 -23.67 -1.34 -12.04
CA ASN A 127 -25.05 -0.95 -12.37
C ASN A 127 -26.12 -1.51 -11.40
N SER A 128 -25.72 -1.94 -10.20
CA SER A 128 -26.63 -2.57 -9.23
C SER A 128 -27.78 -1.63 -8.77
N ARG A 129 -27.59 -0.32 -8.85
CA ARG A 129 -28.62 0.65 -8.42
C ARG A 129 -29.82 0.70 -9.35
N ASP A 130 -29.61 0.42 -10.65
CA ASP A 130 -30.69 0.41 -11.66
C ASP A 130 -31.35 -0.97 -11.79
N GLY A 131 -30.78 -1.99 -11.19
CA GLY A 131 -31.23 -3.39 -11.30
C GLY A 131 -30.88 -4.02 -12.64
N GLN A 132 -31.15 -5.33 -12.78
CA GLN A 132 -30.95 -6.11 -13.98
C GLN A 132 -32.31 -6.53 -14.55
N ARG A 133 -32.66 -5.99 -15.73
CA ARG A 133 -33.97 -6.25 -16.36
C ARG A 133 -33.99 -7.55 -17.15
N MET A 134 -32.84 -7.95 -17.71
CA MET A 134 -32.72 -9.14 -18.55
C MET A 134 -31.24 -9.57 -18.66
N GLY A 135 -30.99 -10.88 -18.74
CA GLY A 135 -29.66 -11.46 -18.89
C GLY A 135 -28.89 -11.62 -17.56
N ASP A 136 -27.66 -12.09 -17.67
CA ASP A 136 -26.80 -12.38 -16.53
C ASP A 136 -26.21 -11.12 -15.92
N TRP A 137 -25.93 -11.19 -14.62
CA TRP A 137 -25.22 -10.16 -13.89
C TRP A 137 -23.82 -10.64 -13.51
N LYS A 138 -22.80 -9.91 -13.95
CA LYS A 138 -21.40 -10.29 -13.69
C LYS A 138 -20.85 -9.53 -12.49
N LEU A 139 -20.26 -10.26 -11.56
CA LEU A 139 -19.40 -9.69 -10.52
C LEU A 139 -18.04 -9.35 -11.13
N VAL A 140 -17.50 -8.21 -10.75
CA VAL A 140 -16.20 -7.70 -11.23
C VAL A 140 -15.21 -7.69 -10.09
N ASP A 141 -14.06 -8.33 -10.29
CA ASP A 141 -12.95 -8.34 -9.33
C ASP A 141 -12.24 -6.99 -9.32
N THR A 142 -12.35 -6.26 -8.23
CA THR A 142 -11.74 -4.92 -8.11
C THR A 142 -10.21 -5.00 -8.04
N MET A 143 -9.62 -6.09 -7.56
CA MET A 143 -8.16 -6.28 -7.59
C MET A 143 -7.66 -6.25 -9.04
N ILE A 144 -8.40 -6.86 -9.96
CA ILE A 144 -8.06 -6.86 -11.39
C ILE A 144 -8.38 -5.51 -12.01
N VAL A 145 -9.65 -5.06 -11.95
CA VAL A 145 -10.10 -3.90 -12.75
C VAL A 145 -9.51 -2.58 -12.27
N ASP A 146 -9.29 -2.41 -10.96
CA ASP A 146 -8.77 -1.17 -10.40
C ASP A 146 -7.24 -1.19 -10.21
N GLY A 147 -6.61 -2.36 -10.13
CA GLY A 147 -5.19 -2.50 -9.82
C GLY A 147 -4.32 -3.08 -10.93
N LEU A 148 -4.83 -4.02 -11.74
CA LEU A 148 -3.99 -4.84 -12.62
C LEU A 148 -4.41 -4.82 -14.10
N TRP A 149 -5.43 -4.06 -14.46
CA TRP A 149 -5.97 -3.98 -15.81
C TRP A 149 -5.58 -2.67 -16.50
N ASP A 150 -5.01 -2.76 -17.70
CA ASP A 150 -4.78 -1.59 -18.54
C ASP A 150 -6.11 -1.20 -19.20
N VAL A 151 -6.69 -0.11 -18.74
CA VAL A 151 -7.99 0.39 -19.24
C VAL A 151 -7.93 0.96 -20.65
N TYR A 152 -6.74 1.30 -21.13
CA TYR A 152 -6.54 1.89 -22.46
C TYR A 152 -6.40 0.80 -23.52
N ASN A 153 -5.59 -0.22 -23.22
CA ASN A 153 -5.28 -1.31 -24.15
C ASN A 153 -6.11 -2.57 -23.89
N GLN A 154 -6.92 -2.59 -22.82
CA GLN A 154 -7.83 -3.68 -22.49
C GLN A 154 -7.15 -5.02 -22.26
N TYR A 155 -6.05 -5.04 -21.49
CA TYR A 155 -5.36 -6.26 -21.09
C TYR A 155 -4.76 -6.17 -19.67
N HIS A 156 -4.45 -7.33 -19.11
CA HIS A 156 -3.82 -7.44 -17.79
C HIS A 156 -2.35 -7.00 -17.84
N MET A 157 -1.83 -6.46 -16.71
CA MET A 157 -0.42 -6.03 -16.57
C MET A 157 0.59 -7.13 -16.93
N GLY A 158 0.23 -8.41 -16.82
CA GLY A 158 1.05 -9.52 -17.33
C GLY A 158 1.34 -9.42 -18.83
N ILE A 159 0.34 -9.00 -19.63
CA ILE A 159 0.52 -8.78 -21.07
C ILE A 159 1.40 -7.55 -21.32
N THR A 160 1.35 -6.53 -20.45
CA THR A 160 2.29 -5.40 -20.52
C THR A 160 3.73 -5.90 -20.37
N ALA A 161 3.99 -6.82 -19.44
CA ALA A 161 5.32 -7.41 -19.26
C ALA A 161 5.77 -8.20 -20.52
N GLU A 162 4.88 -8.99 -21.10
CA GLU A 162 5.16 -9.71 -22.36
C GLU A 162 5.45 -8.75 -23.52
N ASN A 163 4.72 -7.64 -23.63
CA ASN A 163 4.96 -6.61 -24.62
C ASN A 163 6.34 -5.95 -24.45
N VAL A 164 6.75 -5.67 -23.20
CA VAL A 164 8.09 -5.16 -22.89
C VAL A 164 9.16 -6.18 -23.28
N ALA A 165 8.97 -7.45 -22.91
CA ALA A 165 9.91 -8.51 -23.27
C ALA A 165 10.10 -8.63 -24.78
N LYS A 166 8.99 -8.57 -25.54
CA LYS A 166 9.02 -8.61 -26.99
C LYS A 166 9.69 -7.37 -27.61
N GLN A 167 9.35 -6.18 -27.11
CA GLN A 167 9.87 -4.92 -27.63
C GLN A 167 11.38 -4.78 -27.45
N TYR A 168 11.90 -5.23 -26.32
CA TYR A 168 13.31 -5.09 -25.97
C TYR A 168 14.13 -6.37 -26.16
N GLY A 169 13.56 -7.41 -26.75
CA GLY A 169 14.24 -8.69 -27.02
C GLY A 169 14.68 -9.42 -25.75
N ILE A 170 13.93 -9.29 -24.65
CA ILE A 170 14.25 -9.95 -23.37
C ILE A 170 13.87 -11.42 -23.47
N THR A 171 14.87 -12.29 -23.45
CA THR A 171 14.69 -13.74 -23.57
C THR A 171 14.18 -14.36 -22.27
N ARG A 172 13.67 -15.58 -22.34
CA ARG A 172 13.27 -16.37 -21.16
C ARG A 172 14.43 -16.57 -20.20
N ASP A 173 15.61 -16.87 -20.70
CA ASP A 173 16.81 -17.06 -19.87
C ASP A 173 17.19 -15.81 -19.10
N MET A 174 17.06 -14.63 -19.72
CA MET A 174 17.29 -13.35 -19.04
C MET A 174 16.26 -13.10 -17.91
N GLN A 175 15.00 -13.44 -18.14
CA GLN A 175 13.94 -13.31 -17.13
C GLN A 175 14.19 -14.26 -15.96
N ASP A 176 14.52 -15.51 -16.23
CA ASP A 176 14.81 -16.51 -15.20
C ASP A 176 16.08 -16.18 -14.41
N ALA A 177 17.12 -15.68 -15.08
CA ALA A 177 18.34 -15.21 -14.40
C ALA A 177 18.06 -14.04 -13.45
N LEU A 178 17.24 -13.07 -13.86
CA LEU A 178 16.80 -11.96 -13.00
C LEU A 178 16.00 -12.47 -11.79
N ALA A 179 15.04 -13.37 -12.02
CA ALA A 179 14.21 -13.92 -10.97
C ALA A 179 15.04 -14.70 -9.94
N LEU A 180 15.95 -15.56 -10.40
CA LEU A 180 16.86 -16.32 -9.54
C LEU A 180 17.75 -15.39 -8.71
N ALA A 181 18.39 -14.41 -9.34
CA ALA A 181 19.24 -13.44 -8.65
C ALA A 181 18.46 -12.63 -7.61
N SER A 182 17.20 -12.24 -7.91
CA SER A 182 16.32 -11.53 -6.98
C SER A 182 16.02 -12.38 -5.74
N GLN A 183 15.66 -13.66 -5.91
CA GLN A 183 15.39 -14.57 -4.79
C GLN A 183 16.65 -14.81 -3.93
N GLN A 184 17.81 -15.02 -4.56
CA GLN A 184 19.07 -15.20 -3.84
C GLN A 184 19.47 -13.96 -3.04
N LYS A 185 19.31 -12.75 -3.60
CA LYS A 185 19.58 -11.50 -2.90
C LYS A 185 18.63 -11.29 -1.72
N ALA A 186 17.33 -11.61 -1.87
CA ALA A 186 16.35 -11.48 -0.80
C ALA A 186 16.67 -12.45 0.35
N ALA A 187 16.97 -13.72 0.05
CA ALA A 187 17.37 -14.71 1.06
C ALA A 187 18.63 -14.26 1.80
N ALA A 188 19.69 -13.90 1.09
CA ALA A 188 20.93 -13.43 1.71
C ALA A 188 20.75 -12.18 2.59
N ALA A 189 19.88 -11.25 2.17
CA ALA A 189 19.56 -10.06 2.95
C ALA A 189 18.79 -10.41 4.23
N GLN A 190 17.86 -11.37 4.14
CA GLN A 190 17.10 -11.88 5.28
C GLN A 190 18.01 -12.60 6.27
N ASP A 191 18.86 -13.51 5.80
CA ASP A 191 19.82 -14.26 6.64
C ASP A 191 20.82 -13.33 7.33
N ALA A 192 21.22 -12.24 6.66
CA ALA A 192 22.08 -11.20 7.22
C ALA A 192 21.35 -10.20 8.13
N GLY A 193 20.05 -10.38 8.40
CA GLY A 193 19.26 -9.51 9.28
C GLY A 193 19.02 -8.09 8.76
N LYS A 194 19.21 -7.83 7.45
CA LYS A 194 19.13 -6.46 6.88
C LYS A 194 17.74 -5.82 6.97
N PHE A 195 16.70 -6.61 7.24
CA PHE A 195 15.33 -6.11 7.33
C PHE A 195 14.84 -5.91 8.78
N VAL A 196 15.65 -6.29 9.79
CA VAL A 196 15.21 -6.28 11.20
C VAL A 196 14.83 -4.88 11.66
N ASP A 197 15.60 -3.87 11.27
CA ASP A 197 15.39 -2.49 11.71
C ASP A 197 14.21 -1.80 11.00
N GLU A 198 13.72 -2.32 9.90
CA GLU A 198 12.63 -1.69 9.15
C GLU A 198 11.27 -2.37 9.36
N ILE A 199 11.27 -3.67 9.70
CA ILE A 199 10.02 -4.45 9.84
C ILE A 199 9.47 -4.32 11.26
N VAL A 200 8.19 -3.98 11.35
CA VAL A 200 7.38 -4.05 12.57
C VAL A 200 6.48 -5.28 12.53
N GLY A 201 6.35 -5.98 13.66
CA GLY A 201 5.51 -7.16 13.79
C GLY A 201 4.02 -6.84 13.65
N VAL A 202 3.27 -7.78 13.07
CA VAL A 202 1.81 -7.74 13.00
C VAL A 202 1.26 -8.89 13.84
N SER A 203 0.55 -8.55 14.93
CA SER A 203 -0.12 -9.57 15.77
C SER A 203 -1.34 -10.11 15.04
N LEU A 204 -1.42 -11.43 14.92
CA LEU A 204 -2.52 -12.13 14.29
C LEU A 204 -3.25 -12.97 15.32
N ALA A 205 -4.52 -12.64 15.60
CA ALA A 205 -5.37 -13.42 16.49
C ALA A 205 -5.51 -14.87 15.99
N GLN A 206 -5.22 -15.82 16.83
CA GLN A 206 -5.35 -17.25 16.56
C GLN A 206 -6.35 -17.89 17.52
N LYS A 207 -6.92 -19.06 17.12
CA LYS A 207 -7.90 -19.78 17.95
C LYS A 207 -7.37 -20.19 19.33
N LYS A 208 -6.05 -20.15 19.56
CA LYS A 208 -5.38 -20.56 20.82
C LYS A 208 -4.46 -19.45 21.41
N GLY A 209 -4.67 -18.19 21.05
CA GLY A 209 -3.83 -17.05 21.42
C GLY A 209 -3.15 -16.42 20.20
N ASP A 210 -2.51 -15.30 20.42
CA ASP A 210 -1.79 -14.54 19.39
C ASP A 210 -0.40 -15.12 19.14
#